data_241bba834ba81707bec145cbc6338db4
#
_entry.id   241bba834ba81707bec145cbc6338db4
#
_cell.length_a   1.000
_cell.length_b   1.000
_cell.length_c   1.000
_cell.angle_alpha   90.00
_cell.angle_beta   90.00
_cell.angle_gamma   90.00
#
_symmetry.space_group_name_H-M   'P 1'
#
loop_
_entity.id
_entity.type
_entity.pdbx_description
1 polymer ?
#
loop_
_entity_poly.entity_id
_entity_poly.type
_entity_poly.pdbx_seq_one_letter_code
_entity_poly.pdbx_strand_id
1 'polypeptide(L)'
;MAPASQAGAGGMPIPVRLVVPWHNVNIMIERSGHSAPTQAARREAQQRADEIRAFRSELARLASEGVLVLDASRRAALDAHHDALLAGYAREFDIDRDARARQLSLGMKVASFLGALALAASVFFLFYQFWGRFGEAAQVAILVMASLATLGLTVWMQGRDASGYFTKLAALVAFACFVLNIAMLGAIFNIAPSDKALLPWAAFAFLLAYACDLRLLLGAGILCVAGFVAARVGTWGGIYWLSAGERPENFFVAAVLLLAIPRIALHRRYPGFESIYRVSGLLAFFIPALVLSNWGGASYLDADVGTIEGGYQLAGFAGAALAIFVGARRDWHDMVNTGVTFFVVFLYTKFFDWWWDALPKYLFFLVLGLAAVLILLVLRRLRGVLAHAGRVGDGGGP
;
A
#
# COMPACT_ATOMS: atom_id res chain seq x y z
N MET A 1 73.61 -30.38 -35.75
CA MET A 1 73.19 -30.68 -34.37
C MET A 1 72.46 -29.47 -33.83
N ALA A 2 71.14 -29.52 -33.80
CA ALA A 2 70.30 -28.54 -33.21
C ALA A 2 70.03 -28.85 -31.74
N PRO A 3 69.62 -27.88 -30.95
CA PRO A 3 68.48 -28.18 -30.17
C PRO A 3 67.34 -27.14 -30.27
N ALA A 4 66.13 -27.64 -29.94
CA ALA A 4 64.83 -27.06 -30.06
C ALA A 4 64.57 -25.92 -29.09
N SER A 5 63.83 -24.91 -29.59
CA SER A 5 63.22 -23.84 -28.82
C SER A 5 61.78 -24.20 -28.47
N GLN A 6 61.49 -24.16 -27.22
CA GLN A 6 60.08 -24.24 -26.67
C GLN A 6 59.41 -22.88 -26.81
N ALA A 7 58.28 -22.85 -27.50
CA ALA A 7 57.40 -21.70 -27.55
C ALA A 7 56.41 -21.75 -26.36
N GLY A 8 56.45 -20.75 -25.48
CA GLY A 8 55.52 -20.54 -24.41
C GLY A 8 54.21 -19.96 -24.94
N ALA A 9 53.09 -20.61 -24.58
CA ALA A 9 51.75 -20.15 -24.88
C ALA A 9 51.35 -19.00 -23.92
N GLY A 10 51.36 -17.78 -24.48
CA GLY A 10 50.81 -16.61 -23.83
C GLY A 10 49.27 -16.62 -23.90
N GLY A 11 48.60 -16.88 -22.78
CA GLY A 11 47.17 -16.72 -22.69
C GLY A 11 46.78 -15.24 -22.78
N MET A 12 46.06 -14.89 -23.85
CA MET A 12 45.39 -13.59 -23.98
C MET A 12 44.32 -13.43 -22.91
N PRO A 13 44.25 -12.31 -22.16
CA PRO A 13 43.11 -12.02 -21.32
C PRO A 13 41.92 -11.62 -22.21
N ILE A 14 40.82 -12.36 -22.06
CA ILE A 14 39.52 -12.05 -22.69
C ILE A 14 39.01 -10.74 -22.08
N PRO A 15 38.74 -9.68 -22.85
CA PRO A 15 38.13 -8.49 -22.32
C PRO A 15 36.66 -8.77 -22.05
N VAL A 16 36.25 -8.88 -20.77
CA VAL A 16 34.85 -8.87 -20.37
C VAL A 16 34.29 -7.48 -20.70
N ARG A 17 33.69 -7.34 -21.88
CA ARG A 17 32.88 -6.17 -22.21
C ARG A 17 31.55 -6.29 -21.49
N LEU A 18 31.44 -5.68 -20.34
CA LEU A 18 30.16 -5.36 -19.69
C LEU A 18 29.45 -4.35 -20.58
N VAL A 19 28.60 -4.84 -21.49
CA VAL A 19 27.67 -4.00 -22.25
C VAL A 19 26.48 -3.73 -21.37
N VAL A 20 26.54 -2.66 -20.61
CA VAL A 20 25.36 -2.09 -19.94
C VAL A 20 24.71 -1.14 -20.95
N PRO A 21 23.41 -1.24 -21.23
CA PRO A 21 22.75 -0.34 -22.17
C PRO A 21 22.56 1.05 -21.53
N TRP A 22 23.56 1.90 -21.74
CA TRP A 22 23.63 3.29 -21.24
C TRP A 22 22.68 4.27 -21.97
N HIS A 23 21.93 3.81 -22.96
CA HIS A 23 21.22 4.70 -23.89
C HIS A 23 19.96 5.35 -23.34
N ASN A 24 19.35 4.81 -22.27
CA ASN A 24 18.05 5.33 -21.82
C ASN A 24 18.14 6.44 -20.76
N VAL A 25 19.22 6.55 -20.01
CA VAL A 25 19.36 7.57 -18.95
C VAL A 25 19.82 8.91 -19.51
N ASN A 26 20.75 8.92 -20.48
CA ASN A 26 21.22 10.16 -21.11
C ASN A 26 20.16 10.83 -22.01
N ILE A 27 19.24 10.05 -22.61
CA ILE A 27 18.15 10.61 -23.42
C ILE A 27 17.10 11.36 -22.57
N MET A 28 16.95 10.99 -21.28
CA MET A 28 16.08 11.71 -20.36
C MET A 28 16.67 13.05 -19.88
N ILE A 29 17.99 13.13 -19.74
CA ILE A 29 18.68 14.37 -19.29
C ILE A 29 18.64 15.46 -20.36
N GLU A 30 18.70 15.11 -21.64
CA GLU A 30 18.68 16.10 -22.74
C GLU A 30 17.28 16.64 -23.09
N ARG A 31 16.18 16.00 -22.62
CA ARG A 31 14.79 16.42 -22.91
C ARG A 31 14.12 17.29 -21.84
N SER A 32 14.74 17.49 -20.68
CA SER A 32 14.15 18.30 -19.61
C SER A 32 14.62 19.74 -19.61
N GLY A 33 14.26 20.49 -20.64
CA GLY A 33 14.21 21.94 -20.55
C GLY A 33 13.13 22.36 -19.55
N HIS A 34 13.51 22.80 -18.35
CA HIS A 34 12.73 23.63 -17.40
C HIS A 34 11.37 23.10 -16.86
N SER A 35 11.07 21.83 -16.92
CA SER A 35 9.94 21.25 -16.16
C SER A 35 10.46 20.50 -14.94
N ALA A 36 9.80 20.71 -13.76
CA ALA A 36 10.13 20.00 -12.54
C ALA A 36 10.14 18.47 -12.77
N PRO A 37 11.14 17.74 -12.23
CA PRO A 37 11.29 16.31 -12.49
C PRO A 37 10.05 15.54 -12.03
N THR A 38 9.57 14.65 -12.88
CA THR A 38 8.37 13.83 -12.57
C THR A 38 8.62 12.93 -11.36
N GLN A 39 7.58 12.65 -10.58
CA GLN A 39 7.69 11.73 -9.43
C GLN A 39 8.24 10.34 -9.82
N ALA A 40 7.98 9.89 -11.05
CA ALA A 40 8.53 8.65 -11.58
C ALA A 40 10.05 8.72 -11.73
N ALA A 41 10.58 9.79 -12.34
CA ALA A 41 12.01 10.01 -12.49
C ALA A 41 12.73 10.11 -11.12
N ARG A 42 12.11 10.76 -10.13
CA ARG A 42 12.66 10.83 -8.77
C ARG A 42 12.72 9.46 -8.08
N ARG A 43 11.68 8.61 -8.25
CA ARG A 43 11.68 7.24 -7.70
C ARG A 43 12.78 6.38 -8.34
N GLU A 44 12.93 6.48 -9.65
CA GLU A 44 13.96 5.75 -10.40
C GLU A 44 15.37 6.19 -9.99
N ALA A 45 15.60 7.50 -9.86
CA ALA A 45 16.86 8.04 -9.39
C ALA A 45 17.16 7.63 -7.93
N GLN A 46 16.15 7.58 -7.05
CA GLN A 46 16.31 7.09 -5.68
C GLN A 46 16.62 5.59 -5.65
N GLN A 47 15.93 4.79 -6.45
CA GLN A 47 16.20 3.36 -6.57
C GLN A 47 17.65 3.13 -7.05
N ARG A 48 18.10 3.87 -8.06
CA ARG A 48 19.46 3.78 -8.55
C ARG A 48 20.51 4.19 -7.52
N ALA A 49 20.23 5.21 -6.73
CA ALA A 49 21.10 5.61 -5.62
C ALA A 49 21.19 4.51 -4.53
N ASP A 50 20.08 3.82 -4.25
CA ASP A 50 20.05 2.70 -3.29
C ASP A 50 20.84 1.48 -3.83
N GLU A 51 20.72 1.16 -5.11
CA GLU A 51 21.50 0.12 -5.78
C GLU A 51 23.01 0.40 -5.73
N ILE A 52 23.44 1.64 -6.00
CA ILE A 52 24.85 2.04 -5.89
C ILE A 52 25.37 1.86 -4.46
N ARG A 53 24.57 2.21 -3.44
CA ARG A 53 24.96 2.03 -2.04
C ARG A 53 25.07 0.54 -1.67
N ALA A 54 24.08 -0.27 -2.08
CA ALA A 54 24.10 -1.70 -1.85
C ALA A 54 25.32 -2.35 -2.50
N PHE A 55 25.64 -1.97 -3.74
CA PHE A 55 26.83 -2.44 -4.45
C PHE A 55 28.12 -2.07 -3.73
N ARG A 56 28.28 -0.82 -3.26
CA ARG A 56 29.46 -0.38 -2.51
C ARG A 56 29.64 -1.15 -1.20
N SER A 57 28.54 -1.41 -0.46
CA SER A 57 28.60 -2.17 0.78
C SER A 57 29.00 -3.63 0.54
N GLU A 58 28.48 -4.24 -0.52
CA GLU A 58 28.84 -5.60 -0.90
C GLU A 58 30.29 -5.70 -1.39
N LEU A 59 30.74 -4.73 -2.18
CA LEU A 59 32.12 -4.66 -2.64
C LEU A 59 33.10 -4.51 -1.47
N ALA A 60 32.75 -3.73 -0.45
CA ALA A 60 33.57 -3.60 0.75
C ALA A 60 33.59 -4.90 1.55
N ARG A 61 32.49 -5.65 1.63
CA ARG A 61 32.41 -6.95 2.29
C ARG A 61 33.26 -7.98 1.57
N LEU A 62 33.13 -8.11 0.24
CA LEU A 62 33.95 -9.04 -0.56
C LEU A 62 35.44 -8.72 -0.49
N ALA A 63 35.80 -7.45 -0.40
CA ALA A 63 37.18 -7.04 -0.19
C ALA A 63 37.71 -7.44 1.21
N SER A 64 36.88 -7.32 2.26
CA SER A 64 37.26 -7.74 3.61
C SER A 64 37.38 -9.26 3.76
N GLU A 65 36.58 -10.01 2.99
CA GLU A 65 36.62 -11.48 2.93
C GLU A 65 37.75 -12.00 2.01
N GLY A 66 38.47 -11.12 1.31
CA GLY A 66 39.55 -11.51 0.40
C GLY A 66 39.09 -12.18 -0.92
N VAL A 67 37.78 -12.21 -1.16
CA VAL A 67 37.17 -12.84 -2.35
C VAL A 67 37.37 -12.00 -3.61
N LEU A 68 37.35 -10.67 -3.46
CA LEU A 68 37.54 -9.73 -4.57
C LEU A 68 38.49 -8.61 -4.15
N VAL A 69 39.69 -8.59 -4.73
CA VAL A 69 40.66 -7.52 -4.51
C VAL A 69 40.71 -6.66 -5.77
N LEU A 70 40.19 -5.45 -5.70
CA LEU A 70 40.34 -4.44 -6.75
C LEU A 70 41.64 -3.67 -6.55
N ASP A 71 42.33 -3.41 -7.63
CA ASP A 71 43.47 -2.49 -7.64
C ASP A 71 43.06 -1.09 -7.17
N ALA A 72 43.91 -0.43 -6.38
CA ALA A 72 43.60 0.84 -5.74
C ALA A 72 43.17 1.93 -6.74
N SER A 73 43.76 1.95 -7.94
CA SER A 73 43.41 2.89 -9.00
C SER A 73 42.00 2.65 -9.54
N ARG A 74 41.61 1.39 -9.74
CA ARG A 74 40.25 1.00 -10.19
C ARG A 74 39.19 1.27 -9.16
N ARG A 75 39.52 1.03 -7.87
CA ARG A 75 38.61 1.34 -6.78
C ARG A 75 38.35 2.83 -6.68
N ALA A 76 39.40 3.66 -6.74
CA ALA A 76 39.29 5.11 -6.72
C ALA A 76 38.48 5.65 -7.92
N ALA A 77 38.68 5.12 -9.12
CA ALA A 77 37.93 5.50 -10.32
C ALA A 77 36.42 5.13 -10.18
N LEU A 78 36.11 3.95 -9.63
CA LEU A 78 34.74 3.49 -9.39
C LEU A 78 34.02 4.36 -8.33
N ASP A 79 34.72 4.66 -7.24
CA ASP A 79 34.19 5.51 -6.17
C ASP A 79 33.94 6.94 -6.68
N ALA A 80 34.89 7.51 -7.45
CA ALA A 80 34.72 8.84 -8.05
C ALA A 80 33.51 8.89 -9.01
N HIS A 81 33.32 7.84 -9.83
CA HIS A 81 32.19 7.74 -10.75
C HIS A 81 30.86 7.67 -9.99
N HIS A 82 30.75 6.82 -8.97
CA HIS A 82 29.55 6.71 -8.14
C HIS A 82 29.25 8.00 -7.37
N ASP A 83 30.29 8.68 -6.86
CA ASP A 83 30.11 9.95 -6.16
C ASP A 83 29.60 11.05 -7.08
N ALA A 84 30.08 11.09 -8.32
CA ALA A 84 29.57 12.01 -9.34
C ALA A 84 28.10 11.76 -9.67
N LEU A 85 27.69 10.48 -9.83
CA LEU A 85 26.29 10.11 -10.06
C LEU A 85 25.39 10.47 -8.87
N LEU A 86 25.78 10.12 -7.65
CA LEU A 86 25.03 10.44 -6.45
C LEU A 86 24.93 11.96 -6.24
N ALA A 87 25.98 12.71 -6.54
CA ALA A 87 25.97 14.18 -6.49
C ALA A 87 25.05 14.80 -7.55
N GLY A 88 24.98 14.18 -8.75
CA GLY A 88 24.02 14.56 -9.79
C GLY A 88 22.58 14.36 -9.34
N TYR A 89 22.26 13.15 -8.91
CA TYR A 89 20.92 12.81 -8.42
C TYR A 89 20.48 13.66 -7.21
N ALA A 90 21.41 13.96 -6.29
CA ALA A 90 21.11 14.80 -5.13
C ALA A 90 20.81 16.25 -5.51
N ARG A 91 21.44 16.77 -6.57
CA ARG A 91 21.19 18.14 -7.06
C ARG A 91 19.89 18.26 -7.84
N GLU A 92 19.60 17.26 -8.68
CA GLU A 92 18.48 17.32 -9.62
C GLU A 92 17.17 16.81 -9.00
N PHE A 93 17.24 15.82 -8.11
CA PHE A 93 16.07 15.13 -7.57
C PHE A 93 15.90 15.28 -6.05
N ASP A 94 16.75 16.05 -5.37
CA ASP A 94 16.75 16.22 -3.90
C ASP A 94 16.71 14.84 -3.18
N ILE A 95 17.66 13.96 -3.57
CA ILE A 95 17.77 12.60 -3.05
C ILE A 95 18.68 12.56 -1.83
N ASP A 96 18.26 11.84 -0.80
CA ASP A 96 19.05 11.64 0.41
C ASP A 96 20.36 10.88 0.11
N ARG A 97 21.51 11.51 0.40
CA ARG A 97 22.85 10.94 0.13
C ARG A 97 23.22 9.82 1.08
N ASP A 98 22.78 9.89 2.34
CA ASP A 98 23.17 9.00 3.42
C ASP A 98 21.97 8.44 4.19
N ALA A 99 22.17 7.30 4.88
CA ALA A 99 21.17 6.72 5.77
C ALA A 99 20.79 7.66 6.94
N ARG A 100 21.75 8.51 7.40
CA ARG A 100 21.50 9.54 8.42
C ARG A 100 20.63 10.67 7.88
N ALA A 101 20.86 11.11 6.64
CA ALA A 101 20.03 12.11 5.99
C ALA A 101 18.60 11.58 5.80
N ARG A 102 18.44 10.30 5.46
CA ARG A 102 17.14 9.63 5.37
C ARG A 102 16.40 9.57 6.72
N GLN A 103 17.10 9.30 7.81
CA GLN A 103 16.49 9.30 9.16
C GLN A 103 16.08 10.70 9.60
N LEU A 104 16.92 11.72 9.33
CA LEU A 104 16.58 13.13 9.57
C LEU A 104 15.41 13.60 8.72
N SER A 105 15.37 13.19 7.43
CA SER A 105 14.25 13.46 6.52
C SER A 105 12.96 12.80 7.01
N LEU A 106 13.02 11.56 7.49
CA LEU A 106 11.87 10.88 8.09
C LEU A 106 11.40 11.59 9.36
N GLY A 107 12.31 11.97 10.25
CA GLY A 107 12.01 12.72 11.46
C GLY A 107 11.36 14.08 11.18
N MET A 108 11.87 14.82 10.17
CA MET A 108 11.25 16.06 9.73
C MET A 108 9.85 15.84 9.15
N LYS A 109 9.62 14.79 8.39
CA LYS A 109 8.30 14.44 7.85
C LYS A 109 7.31 14.11 8.97
N VAL A 110 7.74 13.32 9.96
CA VAL A 110 6.92 13.00 11.14
C VAL A 110 6.63 14.25 11.96
N ALA A 111 7.63 15.08 12.23
CA ALA A 111 7.45 16.33 12.98
C ALA A 111 6.51 17.31 12.23
N SER A 112 6.66 17.43 10.91
CA SER A 112 5.77 18.26 10.08
C SER A 112 4.34 17.74 10.08
N PHE A 113 4.17 16.42 10.02
CA PHE A 113 2.84 15.78 10.09
C PHE A 113 2.18 16.01 11.45
N LEU A 114 2.91 15.80 12.54
CA LEU A 114 2.42 16.06 13.90
C LEU A 114 2.11 17.54 14.13
N GLY A 115 2.97 18.43 13.61
CA GLY A 115 2.74 19.88 13.66
C GLY A 115 1.48 20.31 12.89
N ALA A 116 1.29 19.76 11.69
CA ALA A 116 0.08 19.98 10.90
C ALA A 116 -1.18 19.45 11.59
N LEU A 117 -1.08 18.27 12.21
CA LEU A 117 -2.17 17.65 12.97
C LEU A 117 -2.52 18.50 14.20
N ALA A 118 -1.51 19.01 14.94
CA ALA A 118 -1.72 19.88 16.09
C ALA A 118 -2.35 21.22 15.68
N LEU A 119 -1.91 21.81 14.57
CA LEU A 119 -2.53 23.02 14.01
C LEU A 119 -3.97 22.77 13.58
N ALA A 120 -4.25 21.66 12.91
CA ALA A 120 -5.59 21.28 12.54
C ALA A 120 -6.50 21.08 13.77
N ALA A 121 -5.99 20.42 14.80
CA ALA A 121 -6.69 20.27 16.08
C ALA A 121 -6.93 21.62 16.77
N SER A 122 -5.94 22.52 16.78
CA SER A 122 -6.09 23.86 17.33
C SER A 122 -7.18 24.66 16.62
N VAL A 123 -7.19 24.63 15.29
CA VAL A 123 -8.24 25.26 14.47
C VAL A 123 -9.61 24.63 14.77
N PHE A 124 -9.66 23.30 14.87
CA PHE A 124 -10.89 22.58 15.21
C PHE A 124 -11.44 22.99 16.58
N PHE A 125 -10.59 23.05 17.63
CA PHE A 125 -11.02 23.47 18.97
C PHE A 125 -11.42 24.94 19.03
N LEU A 126 -10.71 25.82 18.32
CA LEU A 126 -11.07 27.22 18.17
C LEU A 126 -12.47 27.35 17.55
N PHE A 127 -12.69 26.63 16.46
CA PHE A 127 -14.01 26.57 15.82
C PHE A 127 -15.08 26.06 16.77
N TYR A 128 -14.84 24.92 17.44
CA TYR A 128 -15.78 24.33 18.37
C TYR A 128 -16.19 25.31 19.47
N GLN A 129 -15.24 26.08 20.03
CA GLN A 129 -15.49 27.03 21.10
C GLN A 129 -16.26 28.26 20.64
N PHE A 130 -16.02 28.75 19.43
CA PHE A 130 -16.64 29.97 18.92
C PHE A 130 -17.82 29.73 17.98
N TRP A 131 -18.05 28.48 17.58
CA TRP A 131 -19.04 28.09 16.57
C TRP A 131 -20.45 28.62 16.89
N GLY A 132 -20.89 28.50 18.11
CA GLY A 132 -22.22 28.96 18.52
C GLY A 132 -22.40 30.48 18.58
N ARG A 133 -21.32 31.26 18.39
CA ARG A 133 -21.37 32.74 18.35
C ARG A 133 -21.55 33.29 16.93
N PHE A 134 -21.33 32.48 15.94
CA PHE A 134 -21.51 32.86 14.54
C PHE A 134 -22.94 32.62 14.09
N GLY A 135 -23.53 33.59 13.37
CA GLY A 135 -24.81 33.36 12.70
C GLY A 135 -24.66 32.29 11.58
N GLU A 136 -25.76 31.64 11.23
CA GLU A 136 -25.80 30.54 10.24
C GLU A 136 -25.10 30.90 8.92
N ALA A 137 -25.33 32.11 8.38
CA ALA A 137 -24.69 32.56 7.16
C ALA A 137 -23.17 32.64 7.26
N ALA A 138 -22.63 33.08 8.42
CA ALA A 138 -21.19 33.11 8.65
C ALA A 138 -20.62 31.69 8.77
N GLN A 139 -21.31 30.80 9.46
CA GLN A 139 -20.91 29.39 9.59
C GLN A 139 -20.83 28.72 8.21
N VAL A 140 -21.84 28.87 7.37
CA VAL A 140 -21.88 28.33 6.01
C VAL A 140 -20.72 28.93 5.16
N ALA A 141 -20.55 30.25 5.22
CA ALA A 141 -19.47 30.91 4.47
C ALA A 141 -18.08 30.39 4.86
N ILE A 142 -17.81 30.21 6.14
CA ILE A 142 -16.55 29.67 6.65
C ILE A 142 -16.31 28.24 6.15
N LEU A 143 -17.31 27.34 6.25
CA LEU A 143 -17.20 25.95 5.82
C LEU A 143 -16.93 25.83 4.32
N VAL A 144 -17.65 26.58 3.50
CA VAL A 144 -17.48 26.58 2.04
C VAL A 144 -16.11 27.16 1.68
N MET A 145 -15.74 28.31 2.27
CA MET A 145 -14.45 28.94 2.00
C MET A 145 -13.27 28.07 2.44
N ALA A 146 -13.36 27.41 3.59
CA ALA A 146 -12.31 26.48 4.04
C ALA A 146 -12.12 25.31 3.06
N SER A 147 -13.21 24.74 2.56
CA SER A 147 -13.15 23.64 1.57
C SER A 147 -12.56 24.11 0.24
N LEU A 148 -12.97 25.28 -0.27
CA LEU A 148 -12.45 25.84 -1.51
C LEU A 148 -10.98 26.28 -1.36
N ALA A 149 -10.61 26.92 -0.24
CA ALA A 149 -9.26 27.38 0.01
C ALA A 149 -8.28 26.20 0.12
N THR A 150 -8.66 25.12 0.82
CA THR A 150 -7.80 23.92 0.95
C THR A 150 -7.68 23.17 -0.36
N LEU A 151 -8.73 23.10 -1.16
CA LEU A 151 -8.67 22.56 -2.54
C LEU A 151 -7.76 23.43 -3.42
N GLY A 152 -7.96 24.75 -3.41
CA GLY A 152 -7.10 25.71 -4.13
C GLY A 152 -5.63 25.60 -3.72
N LEU A 153 -5.37 25.46 -2.41
CA LEU A 153 -4.02 25.22 -1.87
C LEU A 153 -3.42 23.92 -2.42
N THR A 154 -4.22 22.84 -2.48
CA THR A 154 -3.77 21.55 -3.03
C THR A 154 -3.36 21.68 -4.50
N VAL A 155 -4.18 22.34 -5.32
CA VAL A 155 -3.89 22.56 -6.73
C VAL A 155 -2.67 23.48 -6.92
N TRP A 156 -2.55 24.53 -6.12
CA TRP A 156 -1.40 25.44 -6.16
C TRP A 156 -0.09 24.75 -5.75
N MET A 157 -0.13 23.88 -4.72
CA MET A 157 1.03 23.11 -4.29
C MET A 157 1.44 22.04 -5.29
N GLN A 158 0.48 21.44 -6.01
CA GLN A 158 0.76 20.43 -7.01
C GLN A 158 1.74 20.91 -8.10
N GLY A 159 1.69 22.20 -8.45
CA GLY A 159 2.62 22.80 -9.41
C GLY A 159 3.99 23.21 -8.84
N ARG A 160 4.13 23.30 -7.51
CA ARG A 160 5.32 23.87 -6.83
C ARG A 160 6.09 22.87 -5.96
N ASP A 161 5.41 21.84 -5.46
CA ASP A 161 6.01 20.86 -4.57
C ASP A 161 6.70 19.73 -5.33
N ALA A 162 8.01 19.86 -5.53
CA ALA A 162 8.83 18.83 -6.16
C ALA A 162 8.84 17.51 -5.37
N SER A 163 8.58 17.58 -4.04
CA SER A 163 8.55 16.36 -3.18
C SER A 163 7.23 15.60 -3.27
N GLY A 164 6.15 16.28 -3.61
CA GLY A 164 4.79 15.77 -3.57
C GLY A 164 4.26 15.48 -2.16
N TYR A 165 5.07 15.71 -1.11
CA TYR A 165 4.66 15.45 0.27
C TYR A 165 3.64 16.46 0.76
N PHE A 166 3.93 17.74 0.58
CA PHE A 166 3.03 18.83 1.00
C PHE A 166 1.75 18.85 0.19
N THR A 167 1.82 18.53 -1.10
CA THR A 167 0.63 18.33 -1.96
C THR A 167 -0.27 17.24 -1.41
N LYS A 168 0.30 16.11 -0.98
CA LYS A 168 -0.47 15.00 -0.38
C LYS A 168 -1.07 15.36 0.97
N LEU A 169 -0.34 16.12 1.78
CA LEU A 169 -0.85 16.62 3.06
C LEU A 169 -1.99 17.62 2.85
N ALA A 170 -1.84 18.57 1.92
CA ALA A 170 -2.89 19.53 1.57
C ALA A 170 -4.15 18.81 1.04
N ALA A 171 -4.00 17.75 0.21
CA ALA A 171 -5.11 16.95 -0.28
C ALA A 171 -5.87 16.22 0.85
N LEU A 172 -5.15 15.70 1.86
CA LEU A 172 -5.79 15.11 3.05
C LEU A 172 -6.58 16.13 3.85
N VAL A 173 -6.01 17.33 4.05
CA VAL A 173 -6.71 18.43 4.73
C VAL A 173 -7.94 18.88 3.93
N ALA A 174 -7.81 19.02 2.60
CA ALA A 174 -8.94 19.36 1.72
C ALA A 174 -10.07 18.32 1.81
N PHE A 175 -9.72 17.03 1.84
CA PHE A 175 -10.72 15.97 2.02
C PHE A 175 -11.40 16.07 3.39
N ALA A 176 -10.65 16.27 4.47
CA ALA A 176 -11.21 16.42 5.81
C ALA A 176 -12.14 17.64 5.92
N CYS A 177 -11.71 18.79 5.36
CA CYS A 177 -12.56 20.00 5.28
C CYS A 177 -13.85 19.76 4.50
N PHE A 178 -13.79 19.01 3.39
CA PHE A 178 -14.97 18.70 2.59
C PHE A 178 -15.94 17.76 3.31
N VAL A 179 -15.43 16.72 4.00
CA VAL A 179 -16.25 15.82 4.82
C VAL A 179 -16.94 16.61 5.93
N LEU A 180 -16.17 17.45 6.63
CA LEU A 180 -16.70 18.30 7.70
C LEU A 180 -17.73 19.29 7.19
N ASN A 181 -17.50 19.88 6.01
CA ASN A 181 -18.43 20.80 5.36
C ASN A 181 -19.82 20.15 5.18
N ILE A 182 -19.89 18.99 4.52
CA ILE A 182 -21.18 18.30 4.31
C ILE A 182 -21.84 17.91 5.63
N ALA A 183 -21.06 17.39 6.60
CA ALA A 183 -21.59 16.98 7.89
C ALA A 183 -22.15 18.18 8.69
N MET A 184 -21.41 19.28 8.73
CA MET A 184 -21.82 20.49 9.47
C MET A 184 -22.98 21.23 8.80
N LEU A 185 -23.00 21.30 7.46
CA LEU A 185 -24.15 21.85 6.73
C LEU A 185 -25.42 21.05 7.01
N GLY A 186 -25.30 19.71 7.05
CA GLY A 186 -26.41 18.85 7.47
C GLY A 186 -26.92 19.19 8.88
N ALA A 187 -26.02 19.43 9.81
CA ALA A 187 -26.37 19.80 11.19
C ALA A 187 -27.00 21.22 11.26
N ILE A 188 -26.42 22.22 10.57
CA ILE A 188 -26.95 23.60 10.55
C ILE A 188 -28.37 23.64 9.97
N PHE A 189 -28.61 22.95 8.88
CA PHE A 189 -29.92 22.92 8.22
C PHE A 189 -30.85 21.82 8.73
N ASN A 190 -30.48 21.16 9.81
CA ASN A 190 -31.24 20.07 10.43
C ASN A 190 -31.68 18.98 9.44
N ILE A 191 -30.78 18.64 8.50
CA ILE A 191 -30.99 17.59 7.50
C ILE A 191 -30.71 16.24 8.17
N ALA A 192 -31.66 15.32 8.09
CA ALA A 192 -31.48 13.98 8.62
C ALA A 192 -30.27 13.29 7.96
N PRO A 193 -29.34 12.68 8.74
CA PRO A 193 -28.20 11.95 8.18
C PRO A 193 -28.65 10.87 7.20
N SER A 194 -27.97 10.77 6.07
CA SER A 194 -28.29 9.81 5.02
C SER A 194 -27.03 9.16 4.46
N ASP A 195 -27.14 7.89 4.07
CA ASP A 195 -26.13 7.13 3.33
C ASP A 195 -25.65 7.85 2.06
N LYS A 196 -26.50 8.71 1.49
CA LYS A 196 -26.17 9.50 0.27
C LYS A 196 -24.97 10.42 0.47
N ALA A 197 -24.64 10.84 1.68
CA ALA A 197 -23.47 11.66 2.00
C ALA A 197 -22.15 10.91 1.67
N LEU A 198 -22.15 9.59 1.72
CA LEU A 198 -20.98 8.76 1.39
C LEU A 198 -20.57 8.88 -0.08
N LEU A 199 -21.52 9.18 -1.00
CA LEU A 199 -21.23 9.32 -2.44
C LEU A 199 -20.37 10.54 -2.76
N PRO A 200 -20.72 11.79 -2.38
CA PRO A 200 -19.86 12.94 -2.62
C PRO A 200 -18.51 12.81 -1.87
N TRP A 201 -18.46 12.20 -0.68
CA TRP A 201 -17.21 11.92 0.00
C TRP A 201 -16.34 10.95 -0.80
N ALA A 202 -16.91 9.87 -1.32
CA ALA A 202 -16.20 8.93 -2.17
C ALA A 202 -15.70 9.59 -3.46
N ALA A 203 -16.55 10.35 -4.14
CA ALA A 203 -16.19 11.03 -5.38
C ALA A 203 -15.03 12.00 -5.18
N PHE A 204 -15.06 12.80 -4.11
CA PHE A 204 -13.99 13.74 -3.80
C PHE A 204 -12.69 13.04 -3.35
N ALA A 205 -12.81 11.96 -2.56
CA ALA A 205 -11.67 11.12 -2.19
C ALA A 205 -10.98 10.51 -3.43
N PHE A 206 -11.74 9.95 -4.37
CA PHE A 206 -11.19 9.42 -5.61
C PHE A 206 -10.56 10.51 -6.47
N LEU A 207 -11.22 11.65 -6.64
CA LEU A 207 -10.68 12.77 -7.39
C LEU A 207 -9.29 13.16 -6.87
N LEU A 208 -9.15 13.38 -5.57
CA LEU A 208 -7.86 13.70 -4.96
C LEU A 208 -6.87 12.54 -4.98
N ALA A 209 -7.34 11.30 -4.79
CA ALA A 209 -6.49 10.11 -4.86
C ALA A 209 -5.81 9.97 -6.21
N TYR A 210 -6.57 10.11 -7.30
CA TYR A 210 -6.03 10.02 -8.67
C TYR A 210 -5.27 11.27 -9.09
N ALA A 211 -5.68 12.48 -8.64
CA ALA A 211 -4.96 13.72 -8.96
C ALA A 211 -3.59 13.79 -8.27
N CYS A 212 -3.48 13.34 -7.01
CA CYS A 212 -2.28 13.48 -6.20
C CYS A 212 -1.50 12.16 -5.97
N ASP A 213 -1.87 11.04 -6.63
CA ASP A 213 -1.30 9.70 -6.40
C ASP A 213 -1.29 9.35 -4.89
N LEU A 214 -2.45 9.48 -4.23
CA LEU A 214 -2.57 9.33 -2.79
C LEU A 214 -3.37 8.07 -2.41
N ARG A 215 -2.64 7.01 -2.04
CA ARG A 215 -3.19 5.69 -1.69
C ARG A 215 -4.18 5.72 -0.52
N LEU A 216 -3.94 6.61 0.46
CA LEU A 216 -4.79 6.72 1.64
C LEU A 216 -6.20 7.24 1.29
N LEU A 217 -6.29 8.26 0.43
CA LEU A 217 -7.57 8.77 -0.05
C LEU A 217 -8.29 7.77 -0.98
N LEU A 218 -7.52 6.96 -1.72
CA LEU A 218 -8.11 5.84 -2.45
C LEU A 218 -8.83 4.87 -1.50
N GLY A 219 -8.15 4.49 -0.41
CA GLY A 219 -8.75 3.64 0.63
C GLY A 219 -9.97 4.27 1.28
N ALA A 220 -9.94 5.57 1.57
CA ALA A 220 -11.07 6.30 2.12
C ALA A 220 -12.27 6.32 1.14
N GLY A 221 -12.02 6.57 -0.15
CA GLY A 221 -13.04 6.52 -1.19
C GLY A 221 -13.67 5.13 -1.32
N ILE A 222 -12.84 4.08 -1.31
CA ILE A 222 -13.31 2.69 -1.32
C ILE A 222 -14.17 2.39 -0.10
N LEU A 223 -13.76 2.83 1.09
CA LEU A 223 -14.52 2.63 2.33
C LEU A 223 -15.89 3.33 2.26
N CYS A 224 -15.94 4.56 1.74
CA CYS A 224 -17.20 5.27 1.53
C CYS A 224 -18.12 4.54 0.54
N VAL A 225 -17.59 4.04 -0.58
CA VAL A 225 -18.37 3.25 -1.54
C VAL A 225 -18.86 1.94 -0.92
N ALA A 226 -17.99 1.21 -0.23
CA ALA A 226 -18.36 -0.04 0.43
C ALA A 226 -19.44 0.19 1.49
N GLY A 227 -19.31 1.27 2.29
CA GLY A 227 -20.32 1.67 3.26
C GLY A 227 -21.65 2.06 2.62
N PHE A 228 -21.62 2.81 1.51
CA PHE A 228 -22.82 3.16 0.75
C PHE A 228 -23.52 1.92 0.19
N VAL A 229 -22.77 1.01 -0.45
CA VAL A 229 -23.33 -0.22 -1.01
C VAL A 229 -23.94 -1.09 0.09
N ALA A 230 -23.22 -1.25 1.22
CA ALA A 230 -23.74 -2.01 2.37
C ALA A 230 -25.01 -1.38 2.95
N ALA A 231 -25.05 -0.05 3.09
CA ALA A 231 -26.23 0.67 3.56
C ALA A 231 -27.42 0.48 2.61
N ARG A 232 -27.19 0.48 1.28
CA ARG A 232 -28.23 0.24 0.29
C ARG A 232 -28.75 -1.19 0.31
N VAL A 233 -27.88 -2.16 0.37
CA VAL A 233 -28.26 -3.57 0.49
C VAL A 233 -29.06 -3.77 1.78
N GLY A 234 -28.59 -3.21 2.92
CA GLY A 234 -29.30 -3.27 4.19
C GLY A 234 -30.69 -2.63 4.14
N THR A 235 -30.83 -1.46 3.51
CA THR A 235 -32.14 -0.80 3.37
C THR A 235 -33.11 -1.57 2.50
N TRP A 236 -32.65 -2.30 1.49
CA TRP A 236 -33.49 -3.23 0.72
C TRP A 236 -33.94 -4.42 1.58
N GLY A 237 -33.12 -4.84 2.56
CA GLY A 237 -33.48 -5.83 3.57
C GLY A 237 -34.32 -5.30 4.74
N GLY A 238 -34.76 -4.03 4.68
CA GLY A 238 -35.60 -3.41 5.71
C GLY A 238 -34.86 -2.86 6.93
N ILE A 239 -33.51 -2.76 6.86
CA ILE A 239 -32.68 -2.29 7.96
C ILE A 239 -32.39 -0.79 7.80
N TYR A 240 -32.33 -0.07 8.92
CA TYR A 240 -31.91 1.33 8.89
C TYR A 240 -30.45 1.44 8.40
N TRP A 241 -30.16 2.44 7.57
CA TRP A 241 -28.87 2.53 6.87
C TRP A 241 -27.64 2.59 7.80
N LEU A 242 -27.77 3.16 9.02
CA LEU A 242 -26.69 3.17 10.02
C LEU A 242 -26.46 1.79 10.64
N SER A 243 -27.48 0.94 10.67
CA SER A 243 -27.43 -0.43 11.18
C SER A 243 -26.97 -1.45 10.12
N ALA A 244 -26.49 -0.99 8.94
CA ALA A 244 -26.03 -1.89 7.87
C ALA A 244 -24.92 -2.85 8.32
N GLY A 245 -24.14 -2.49 9.35
CA GLY A 245 -23.11 -3.34 9.96
C GLY A 245 -23.68 -4.46 10.84
N GLU A 246 -24.92 -4.40 11.28
CA GLU A 246 -25.59 -5.46 12.07
C GLU A 246 -25.81 -6.74 11.24
N ARG A 247 -25.86 -6.59 9.91
CA ARG A 247 -25.96 -7.68 8.93
C ARG A 247 -24.73 -7.69 8.03
N PRO A 248 -23.69 -8.44 8.39
CA PRO A 248 -22.40 -8.43 7.67
C PRO A 248 -22.48 -8.79 6.20
N GLU A 249 -23.48 -9.58 5.77
CA GLU A 249 -23.70 -9.93 4.35
C GLU A 249 -23.85 -8.72 3.43
N ASN A 250 -24.27 -7.57 3.96
CA ASN A 250 -24.42 -6.34 3.19
C ASN A 250 -23.13 -5.91 2.48
N PHE A 251 -21.97 -6.33 2.98
CA PHE A 251 -20.67 -6.01 2.40
C PHE A 251 -20.25 -6.94 1.25
N PHE A 252 -20.88 -8.10 1.06
CA PHE A 252 -20.48 -9.03 -0.01
C PHE A 252 -20.66 -8.46 -1.40
N VAL A 253 -21.69 -7.65 -1.61
CA VAL A 253 -21.90 -6.96 -2.91
C VAL A 253 -20.74 -5.99 -3.16
N ALA A 254 -20.34 -5.22 -2.15
CA ALA A 254 -19.18 -4.33 -2.26
C ALA A 254 -17.88 -5.12 -2.52
N ALA A 255 -17.70 -6.27 -1.90
CA ALA A 255 -16.54 -7.14 -2.13
C ALA A 255 -16.42 -7.57 -3.60
N VAL A 256 -17.52 -8.02 -4.20
CA VAL A 256 -17.56 -8.42 -5.62
C VAL A 256 -17.23 -7.24 -6.54
N LEU A 257 -17.85 -6.07 -6.30
CA LEU A 257 -17.60 -4.86 -7.07
C LEU A 257 -16.13 -4.44 -7.00
N LEU A 258 -15.55 -4.39 -5.79
CA LEU A 258 -14.15 -4.01 -5.57
C LEU A 258 -13.16 -4.97 -6.23
N LEU A 259 -13.43 -6.27 -6.23
CA LEU A 259 -12.60 -7.27 -6.91
C LEU A 259 -12.72 -7.21 -8.44
N ALA A 260 -13.83 -6.66 -8.97
CA ALA A 260 -14.03 -6.50 -10.41
C ALA A 260 -13.32 -5.25 -10.98
N ILE A 261 -13.23 -4.15 -10.21
CA ILE A 261 -12.65 -2.86 -10.64
C ILE A 261 -11.21 -2.96 -11.19
N PRO A 262 -10.26 -3.73 -10.60
CA PRO A 262 -8.90 -3.82 -11.12
C PRO A 262 -8.77 -4.38 -12.53
N ARG A 263 -9.82 -4.97 -13.08
CA ARG A 263 -9.85 -5.47 -14.47
C ARG A 263 -10.04 -4.36 -15.50
N ILE A 264 -10.41 -3.16 -15.06
CA ILE A 264 -10.61 -1.99 -15.90
C ILE A 264 -9.26 -1.36 -16.22
N ALA A 265 -8.94 -1.12 -17.48
CA ALA A 265 -7.62 -0.70 -17.99
C ALA A 265 -7.07 0.64 -17.44
N LEU A 266 -7.90 1.44 -16.76
CA LEU A 266 -7.52 2.74 -16.19
C LEU A 266 -6.39 2.69 -15.16
N HIS A 267 -6.17 1.55 -14.50
CA HIS A 267 -5.23 1.44 -13.38
C HIS A 267 -3.76 1.27 -13.79
N ARG A 268 -3.45 1.04 -15.07
CA ARG A 268 -2.05 0.90 -15.56
C ARG A 268 -1.19 2.13 -15.27
N ARG A 269 -1.79 3.31 -15.15
CA ARG A 269 -1.08 4.58 -14.85
C ARG A 269 -0.73 4.75 -13.38
N TYR A 270 -1.39 4.02 -12.46
CA TYR A 270 -1.27 4.20 -11.01
C TYR A 270 -0.78 2.93 -10.34
N PRO A 271 0.56 2.73 -10.24
CA PRO A 271 1.11 1.50 -9.68
C PRO A 271 0.73 1.35 -8.21
N GLY A 272 0.15 0.20 -7.87
CA GLY A 272 -0.29 -0.15 -6.52
C GLY A 272 -1.75 0.19 -6.19
N PHE A 273 -2.49 0.90 -7.03
CA PHE A 273 -3.93 1.12 -6.81
C PHE A 273 -4.72 -0.18 -6.96
N GLU A 274 -4.36 -1.00 -7.95
CA GLU A 274 -4.96 -2.33 -8.13
C GLU A 274 -4.87 -3.21 -6.88
N SER A 275 -3.71 -3.17 -6.20
CA SER A 275 -3.49 -3.88 -4.95
C SER A 275 -4.45 -3.42 -3.85
N ILE A 276 -4.69 -2.11 -3.74
CA ILE A 276 -5.60 -1.55 -2.74
C ILE A 276 -7.04 -2.01 -3.01
N TYR A 277 -7.50 -1.99 -4.26
CA TYR A 277 -8.83 -2.50 -4.61
C TYR A 277 -8.97 -3.99 -4.31
N ARG A 278 -7.96 -4.81 -4.67
CA ARG A 278 -7.97 -6.26 -4.39
C ARG A 278 -8.02 -6.55 -2.90
N VAL A 279 -7.12 -5.93 -2.14
CA VAL A 279 -7.07 -6.11 -0.67
C VAL A 279 -8.38 -5.64 -0.03
N SER A 280 -8.90 -4.47 -0.41
CA SER A 280 -10.16 -3.97 0.13
C SER A 280 -11.35 -4.87 -0.21
N GLY A 281 -11.39 -5.42 -1.43
CA GLY A 281 -12.42 -6.39 -1.83
C GLY A 281 -12.34 -7.69 -1.04
N LEU A 282 -11.12 -8.20 -0.79
CA LEU A 282 -10.91 -9.37 0.07
C LEU A 282 -11.30 -9.08 1.53
N LEU A 283 -10.95 -7.91 2.07
CA LEU A 283 -11.37 -7.49 3.41
C LEU A 283 -12.88 -7.39 3.53
N ALA A 284 -13.55 -6.80 2.52
CA ALA A 284 -15.01 -6.70 2.47
C ALA A 284 -15.71 -8.07 2.38
N PHE A 285 -15.02 -9.13 2.00
CA PHE A 285 -15.49 -10.51 2.06
C PHE A 285 -15.12 -11.19 3.38
N PHE A 286 -13.84 -11.16 3.76
CA PHE A 286 -13.34 -11.96 4.88
C PHE A 286 -13.80 -11.46 6.24
N ILE A 287 -13.90 -10.14 6.44
CA ILE A 287 -14.35 -9.59 7.74
C ILE A 287 -15.80 -10.00 8.03
N PRO A 288 -16.77 -9.80 7.12
CA PRO A 288 -18.12 -10.29 7.30
C PRO A 288 -18.21 -11.80 7.46
N ALA A 289 -17.49 -12.57 6.66
CA ALA A 289 -17.47 -14.02 6.77
C ALA A 289 -16.91 -14.49 8.13
N LEU A 290 -15.89 -13.80 8.66
CA LEU A 290 -15.35 -14.07 10.00
C LEU A 290 -16.39 -13.76 11.10
N VAL A 291 -17.08 -12.64 11.00
CA VAL A 291 -18.15 -12.29 11.95
C VAL A 291 -19.24 -13.37 11.93
N LEU A 292 -19.74 -13.72 10.74
CA LEU A 292 -20.82 -14.70 10.60
C LEU A 292 -20.41 -16.14 10.94
N SER A 293 -19.13 -16.47 10.83
CA SER A 293 -18.61 -17.76 11.27
C SER A 293 -18.53 -17.91 12.80
N ASN A 294 -18.72 -16.82 13.58
CA ASN A 294 -18.70 -16.82 15.02
C ASN A 294 -19.99 -16.25 15.65
N TRP A 295 -20.82 -15.56 14.87
CA TRP A 295 -22.10 -14.98 15.27
C TRP A 295 -23.13 -15.18 14.16
N GLY A 296 -23.56 -16.43 13.97
CA GLY A 296 -24.52 -16.81 12.93
C GLY A 296 -25.89 -16.12 13.06
N GLY A 297 -26.28 -15.69 14.28
CA GLY A 297 -27.51 -14.93 14.50
C GLY A 297 -27.54 -13.54 13.85
N ALA A 298 -26.40 -13.03 13.39
CA ALA A 298 -26.32 -11.79 12.61
C ALA A 298 -26.62 -11.99 11.11
N SER A 299 -26.86 -13.22 10.64
CA SER A 299 -27.19 -13.55 9.26
C SER A 299 -28.65 -13.23 8.90
N TYR A 300 -28.91 -13.00 7.59
CA TYR A 300 -30.27 -12.99 7.04
C TYR A 300 -30.88 -14.39 6.88
N LEU A 301 -30.06 -15.43 6.95
CA LEU A 301 -30.50 -16.79 6.74
C LEU A 301 -31.35 -17.27 7.92
N ASP A 302 -32.52 -17.82 7.63
CA ASP A 302 -33.41 -18.44 8.62
C ASP A 302 -33.07 -19.92 8.74
N ALA A 303 -31.95 -20.21 9.43
CA ALA A 303 -31.46 -21.56 9.65
C ALA A 303 -30.86 -21.68 11.06
N ASP A 304 -30.53 -22.90 11.48
CA ASP A 304 -29.84 -23.12 12.73
C ASP A 304 -28.50 -22.36 12.78
N VAL A 305 -28.23 -21.69 13.91
CA VAL A 305 -27.06 -20.85 14.10
C VAL A 305 -25.75 -21.59 13.82
N GLY A 306 -25.63 -22.84 14.30
CA GLY A 306 -24.44 -23.66 14.05
C GLY A 306 -24.25 -24.01 12.58
N THR A 307 -25.35 -24.21 11.84
CA THR A 307 -25.31 -24.46 10.39
C THR A 307 -24.83 -23.20 9.63
N ILE A 308 -25.32 -22.03 10.02
CA ILE A 308 -24.90 -20.75 9.43
C ILE A 308 -23.42 -20.53 9.69
N GLU A 309 -22.97 -20.66 10.94
CA GLU A 309 -21.57 -20.47 11.33
C GLU A 309 -20.64 -21.44 10.60
N GLY A 310 -21.02 -22.73 10.52
CA GLY A 310 -20.26 -23.73 9.76
C GLY A 310 -20.18 -23.42 8.26
N GLY A 311 -21.28 -22.94 7.67
CA GLY A 311 -21.34 -22.51 6.27
C GLY A 311 -20.38 -21.36 5.97
N TYR A 312 -20.41 -20.28 6.78
CA TYR A 312 -19.52 -19.14 6.60
C TYR A 312 -18.07 -19.46 6.95
N GLN A 313 -17.82 -20.37 7.89
CA GLN A 313 -16.49 -20.89 8.15
C GLN A 313 -15.91 -21.61 6.93
N LEU A 314 -16.69 -22.52 6.34
CA LEU A 314 -16.28 -23.21 5.12
C LEU A 314 -16.02 -22.22 3.97
N ALA A 315 -16.91 -21.25 3.79
CA ALA A 315 -16.76 -20.18 2.80
C ALA A 315 -15.50 -19.35 3.05
N GLY A 316 -15.18 -19.04 4.31
CA GLY A 316 -13.96 -18.32 4.70
C GLY A 316 -12.69 -19.10 4.35
N PHE A 317 -12.61 -20.37 4.72
CA PHE A 317 -11.47 -21.23 4.35
C PHE A 317 -11.34 -21.43 2.85
N ALA A 318 -12.45 -21.72 2.16
CA ALA A 318 -12.46 -21.88 0.71
C ALA A 318 -12.05 -20.57 0.00
N GLY A 319 -12.56 -19.45 0.45
CA GLY A 319 -12.20 -18.12 -0.06
C GLY A 319 -10.72 -17.80 0.16
N ALA A 320 -10.17 -18.12 1.34
CA ALA A 320 -8.76 -17.93 1.64
C ALA A 320 -7.86 -18.83 0.75
N ALA A 321 -8.22 -20.10 0.61
CA ALA A 321 -7.52 -21.02 -0.28
C ALA A 321 -7.57 -20.56 -1.75
N LEU A 322 -8.73 -20.07 -2.21
CA LEU A 322 -8.90 -19.51 -3.56
C LEU A 322 -8.06 -18.24 -3.76
N ALA A 323 -8.04 -17.35 -2.77
CA ALA A 323 -7.22 -16.14 -2.81
C ALA A 323 -5.72 -16.48 -2.91
N ILE A 324 -5.24 -17.44 -2.11
CA ILE A 324 -3.86 -17.93 -2.17
C ILE A 324 -3.56 -18.53 -3.55
N PHE A 325 -4.43 -19.41 -4.04
CA PHE A 325 -4.24 -20.09 -5.31
C PHE A 325 -4.21 -19.13 -6.52
N VAL A 326 -5.19 -18.21 -6.59
CA VAL A 326 -5.26 -17.21 -7.68
C VAL A 326 -4.11 -16.24 -7.56
N GLY A 327 -3.80 -15.78 -6.35
CA GLY A 327 -2.69 -14.87 -6.09
C GLY A 327 -1.34 -15.48 -6.49
N ALA A 328 -1.11 -16.76 -6.16
CA ALA A 328 0.10 -17.48 -6.53
C ALA A 328 0.21 -17.68 -8.05
N ARG A 329 -0.91 -18.00 -8.74
CA ARG A 329 -0.91 -18.16 -10.21
C ARG A 329 -0.70 -16.86 -10.99
N ARG A 330 -1.10 -15.72 -10.41
CA ARG A 330 -1.02 -14.41 -11.06
C ARG A 330 0.11 -13.53 -10.53
N ASP A 331 0.93 -14.08 -9.64
CA ASP A 331 2.01 -13.36 -8.95
C ASP A 331 1.53 -12.10 -8.18
N TRP A 332 0.33 -12.19 -7.60
CA TRP A 332 -0.26 -11.14 -6.78
C TRP A 332 0.04 -11.37 -5.30
N HIS A 333 1.19 -10.90 -4.85
CA HIS A 333 1.67 -11.10 -3.48
C HIS A 333 0.72 -10.53 -2.41
N ASP A 334 0.02 -9.42 -2.71
CA ASP A 334 -0.99 -8.81 -1.87
C ASP A 334 -2.16 -9.75 -1.60
N MET A 335 -2.64 -10.43 -2.64
CA MET A 335 -3.74 -11.39 -2.56
C MET A 335 -3.34 -12.65 -1.79
N VAL A 336 -2.13 -13.16 -2.03
CA VAL A 336 -1.56 -14.31 -1.28
C VAL A 336 -1.44 -13.97 0.20
N ASN A 337 -0.84 -12.82 0.53
CA ASN A 337 -0.65 -12.40 1.92
C ASN A 337 -1.98 -12.24 2.66
N THR A 338 -2.97 -11.61 2.02
CA THR A 338 -4.31 -11.44 2.61
C THR A 338 -5.00 -12.79 2.81
N GLY A 339 -4.94 -13.68 1.81
CA GLY A 339 -5.51 -15.03 1.90
C GLY A 339 -4.87 -15.85 3.03
N VAL A 340 -3.54 -15.85 3.13
CA VAL A 340 -2.81 -16.53 4.22
C VAL A 340 -3.18 -15.95 5.58
N THR A 341 -3.26 -14.63 5.70
CA THR A 341 -3.61 -13.97 6.96
C THR A 341 -4.99 -14.42 7.42
N PHE A 342 -6.00 -14.37 6.56
CA PHE A 342 -7.35 -14.78 6.93
C PHE A 342 -7.49 -16.29 7.12
N PHE A 343 -6.76 -17.11 6.36
CA PHE A 343 -6.71 -18.56 6.63
C PHE A 343 -6.23 -18.83 8.07
N VAL A 344 -5.17 -18.15 8.50
CA VAL A 344 -4.64 -18.27 9.86
C VAL A 344 -5.63 -17.73 10.90
N VAL A 345 -6.29 -16.59 10.62
CA VAL A 345 -7.29 -16.02 11.52
C VAL A 345 -8.47 -16.98 11.70
N PHE A 346 -9.05 -17.52 10.61
CA PHE A 346 -10.13 -18.51 10.68
C PHE A 346 -9.70 -19.78 11.43
N LEU A 347 -8.47 -20.25 11.22
CA LEU A 347 -7.95 -21.40 11.92
C LEU A 347 -7.86 -21.14 13.43
N TYR A 348 -7.33 -19.98 13.84
CA TYR A 348 -7.17 -19.65 15.24
C TYR A 348 -8.48 -19.37 15.96
N THR A 349 -9.46 -18.73 15.31
CA THR A 349 -10.79 -18.52 15.91
C THR A 349 -11.46 -19.86 16.19
N LYS A 350 -11.41 -20.82 15.25
CA LYS A 350 -11.99 -22.13 15.46
C LYS A 350 -11.20 -23.02 16.41
N PHE A 351 -9.90 -22.90 16.40
CA PHE A 351 -9.07 -23.55 17.41
C PHE A 351 -9.44 -23.08 18.82
N PHE A 352 -9.69 -21.76 18.97
CA PHE A 352 -10.14 -21.19 20.23
C PHE A 352 -11.53 -21.74 20.61
N ASP A 353 -12.52 -21.72 19.72
CA ASP A 353 -13.89 -22.17 19.97
C ASP A 353 -13.95 -23.64 20.44
N TRP A 354 -13.17 -24.51 19.81
CA TRP A 354 -13.27 -25.95 20.09
C TRP A 354 -12.44 -26.39 21.31
N TRP A 355 -11.33 -25.73 21.59
CA TRP A 355 -10.32 -26.26 22.48
C TRP A 355 -10.07 -25.43 23.74
N TRP A 356 -10.62 -24.20 23.78
CA TRP A 356 -10.43 -23.30 24.92
C TRP A 356 -10.94 -23.87 26.24
N ASP A 357 -12.14 -24.48 26.22
CA ASP A 357 -12.76 -25.09 27.40
C ASP A 357 -12.42 -26.58 27.57
N ALA A 358 -12.03 -27.26 26.48
CA ALA A 358 -11.70 -28.67 26.48
C ALA A 358 -10.26 -28.96 26.99
N LEU A 359 -9.33 -28.04 26.83
CA LEU A 359 -7.91 -28.24 27.17
C LEU A 359 -7.49 -27.38 28.37
N PRO A 360 -6.58 -27.91 29.24
CA PRO A 360 -5.85 -27.08 30.18
C PRO A 360 -5.09 -25.97 29.42
N LYS A 361 -5.07 -24.75 29.98
CA LYS A 361 -4.56 -23.56 29.31
C LYS A 361 -3.14 -23.69 28.79
N TYR A 362 -2.27 -24.40 29.53
CA TYR A 362 -0.87 -24.65 29.09
C TYR A 362 -0.80 -25.57 27.85
N LEU A 363 -1.66 -26.59 27.75
CA LEU A 363 -1.73 -27.44 26.56
C LEU A 363 -2.32 -26.71 25.37
N PHE A 364 -3.32 -25.87 25.60
CA PHE A 364 -3.91 -25.01 24.57
C PHE A 364 -2.84 -24.13 23.93
N PHE A 365 -2.05 -23.39 24.72
CA PHE A 365 -0.97 -22.54 24.20
C PHE A 365 0.17 -23.32 23.57
N LEU A 366 0.49 -24.53 24.09
CA LEU A 366 1.48 -25.40 23.47
C LEU A 366 1.07 -25.81 22.06
N VAL A 367 -0.15 -26.32 21.89
CA VAL A 367 -0.67 -26.76 20.59
C VAL A 367 -0.81 -25.57 19.64
N LEU A 368 -1.26 -24.42 20.12
CA LEU A 368 -1.34 -23.18 19.36
C LEU A 368 0.04 -22.76 18.85
N GLY A 369 1.06 -22.80 19.68
CA GLY A 369 2.45 -22.52 19.31
C GLY A 369 3.01 -23.50 18.29
N LEU A 370 2.75 -24.79 18.46
CA LEU A 370 3.15 -25.84 17.49
C LEU A 370 2.45 -25.64 16.14
N ALA A 371 1.16 -25.30 16.16
CA ALA A 371 0.41 -24.99 14.93
C ALA A 371 1.00 -23.75 14.21
N ALA A 372 1.39 -22.71 14.93
CA ALA A 372 2.06 -21.55 14.35
C ALA A 372 3.39 -21.91 13.68
N VAL A 373 4.21 -22.74 14.34
CA VAL A 373 5.48 -23.23 13.78
C VAL A 373 5.22 -24.10 12.54
N LEU A 374 4.23 -24.98 12.59
CA LEU A 374 3.87 -25.82 11.44
C LEU A 374 3.43 -24.98 10.22
N ILE A 375 2.57 -24.00 10.45
CA ILE A 375 2.14 -23.05 9.41
C ILE A 375 3.35 -22.32 8.81
N LEU A 376 4.27 -21.85 9.66
CA LEU A 376 5.49 -21.18 9.20
C LEU A 376 6.36 -22.09 8.33
N LEU A 377 6.52 -23.37 8.72
CA LEU A 377 7.28 -24.36 7.96
C LEU A 377 6.62 -24.67 6.60
N VAL A 378 5.29 -24.84 6.58
CA VAL A 378 4.53 -25.06 5.35
C VAL A 378 4.66 -23.85 4.41
N LEU A 379 4.50 -22.63 4.93
CA LEU A 379 4.64 -21.40 4.13
C LEU A 379 6.07 -21.23 3.59
N ARG A 380 7.10 -21.57 4.37
CA ARG A 380 8.50 -21.56 3.89
C ARG A 380 8.71 -22.59 2.77
N ARG A 381 8.16 -23.80 2.89
CA ARG A 381 8.24 -24.81 1.83
C ARG A 381 7.53 -24.36 0.56
N LEU A 382 6.31 -23.83 0.68
CA LEU A 382 5.55 -23.33 -0.47
C LEU A 382 6.30 -22.20 -1.20
N ARG A 383 6.89 -21.26 -0.47
CA ARG A 383 7.74 -20.20 -1.08
C ARG A 383 8.95 -20.78 -1.80
N GLY A 384 9.60 -21.81 -1.25
CA GLY A 384 10.72 -22.50 -1.90
C GLY A 384 10.33 -23.18 -3.21
N VAL A 385 9.20 -23.87 -3.23
CA VAL A 385 8.67 -24.55 -4.44
C VAL A 385 8.28 -23.54 -5.53
N LEU A 386 7.62 -22.45 -5.15
CA LEU A 386 7.22 -21.39 -6.09
C LEU A 386 8.44 -20.66 -6.68
N ALA A 387 9.47 -20.42 -5.89
CA ALA A 387 10.73 -19.81 -6.35
C ALA A 387 11.51 -20.72 -7.31
N HIS A 388 11.42 -22.04 -7.18
CA HIS A 388 12.04 -23.00 -8.12
C HIS A 388 11.24 -23.14 -9.40
N ALA A 389 9.91 -23.13 -9.34
CA ALA A 389 9.04 -23.22 -10.53
C ALA A 389 9.21 -21.98 -11.45
N GLY A 390 9.43 -20.79 -10.88
CA GLY A 390 9.70 -19.57 -11.65
C GLY A 390 11.05 -19.60 -12.39
N ARG A 391 12.07 -20.28 -11.85
CA ARG A 391 13.39 -20.40 -12.49
C ARG A 391 13.45 -21.42 -13.64
N VAL A 392 12.58 -22.43 -13.62
CA VAL A 392 12.54 -23.46 -14.70
C VAL A 392 11.81 -22.93 -15.94
N GLY A 393 10.94 -21.92 -15.79
CA GLY A 393 10.25 -21.28 -16.90
C GLY A 393 11.11 -20.30 -17.73
N ASP A 394 12.18 -19.78 -17.16
CA ASP A 394 13.05 -18.76 -17.81
C ASP A 394 14.30 -19.34 -18.48
N GLY A 395 14.51 -20.65 -18.38
CA GLY A 395 15.69 -21.36 -18.92
C GLY A 395 15.48 -22.11 -20.25
N GLY A 396 14.34 -21.93 -20.92
CA GLY A 396 13.99 -22.64 -22.15
C GLY A 396 13.67 -21.73 -23.33
N GLY A 397 14.68 -21.02 -23.83
CA GLY A 397 14.64 -20.41 -25.16
C GLY A 397 15.95 -20.67 -25.87
N PRO A 398 15.92 -21.19 -27.12
CA PRO A 398 17.09 -21.50 -27.91
C PRO A 398 17.87 -20.25 -28.36
#